data_0defadf6e3a8cbc5abadc0fd5aa55f8f
#
_entry.id   0defadf6e3a8cbc5abadc0fd5aa55f8f
#
_cell.length_a   1.000
_cell.length_b   1.000
_cell.length_c   1.000
_cell.angle_alpha   90.00
_cell.angle_beta   90.00
_cell.angle_gamma   90.00
#
_symmetry.space_group_name_H-M   'P 1'
#
loop_
_entity.id
_entity.type
_entity.pdbx_description
1 polymer ?
#
loop_
_entity_poly.entity_id
_entity_poly.type
_entity_poly.pdbx_seq_one_letter_code
_entity_poly.pdbx_strand_id
1 'polypeptide(L)'
;MTDARLRYGRASLALSFLAQGVTFAFLVTRIPAIQDRYGISDGLLPVFLAAVPVLAGVASVVTEKVVARVRPGVVLRWAQPVVMVALLGVGAGTEVWQVALALGVFGLAVGALDASMNMMGVSLQRAYGRSIMLGFHAAYSLGGIAGASMAWAGAHWHLSLLASYRPAVVVLLPAVLIGSRWYAEGRKAGDVVAPGRAQAASVPFRLLLPLCLVMAFAYIGDSTVSNWSAKYLQDVLGGSEQLATVPYNVYMVTTLLGRAVGDLGVRRFGAVAVVRGGSVLAAVGFGVVAVAPGAWWGMLGFTLLGLGLCVIVPQTFAAAGRMFPGASDVAVARLNVFNYVGFLVGSPLVGALGDAWSYRGAMLVPMVLVLATLLYARSFGAEPARYGGGHERARAADVG
;
A
#
# COMPACT_ATOMS: atom_id res chain seq x y z
N MET A 1 1.21 23.01 -16.09
CA MET A 1 2.56 22.63 -15.59
C MET A 1 3.42 22.28 -16.79
N THR A 2 4.69 22.66 -16.81
CA THR A 2 5.62 22.26 -17.88
C THR A 2 5.91 20.75 -17.81
N ASP A 3 6.15 20.11 -18.97
CA ASP A 3 6.48 18.67 -19.04
C ASP A 3 7.67 18.27 -18.16
N ALA A 4 8.67 19.13 -18.02
CA ALA A 4 9.82 18.92 -17.16
C ALA A 4 9.41 18.82 -15.67
N ARG A 5 8.55 19.73 -15.19
CA ARG A 5 8.07 19.72 -13.81
C ARG A 5 7.27 18.47 -13.49
N LEU A 6 6.46 17.99 -14.43
CA LEU A 6 5.72 16.74 -14.27
C LEU A 6 6.67 15.54 -14.19
N ARG A 7 7.69 15.47 -15.06
CA ARG A 7 8.67 14.37 -15.07
C ARG A 7 9.48 14.32 -13.77
N TYR A 8 10.01 15.46 -13.31
CA TYR A 8 10.73 15.54 -12.04
C TYR A 8 9.83 15.19 -10.85
N GLY A 9 8.59 15.69 -10.82
CA GLY A 9 7.62 15.35 -9.79
C GLY A 9 7.31 13.85 -9.75
N ARG A 10 7.18 13.21 -10.92
CA ARG A 10 6.97 11.77 -11.02
C ARG A 10 8.19 10.97 -10.50
N ALA A 11 9.39 11.34 -10.91
CA ALA A 11 10.63 10.68 -10.46
C ALA A 11 10.82 10.83 -8.94
N SER A 12 10.59 12.03 -8.42
CA SER A 12 10.70 12.36 -7.01
C SER A 12 9.70 11.58 -6.16
N LEU A 13 8.44 11.48 -6.60
CA LEU A 13 7.42 10.70 -5.91
C LEU A 13 7.70 9.19 -6.00
N ALA A 14 8.17 8.69 -7.15
CA ALA A 14 8.59 7.30 -7.30
C ALA A 14 9.75 6.93 -6.35
N LEU A 15 10.70 7.86 -6.16
CA LEU A 15 11.76 7.70 -5.16
C LEU A 15 11.20 7.60 -3.72
N SER A 16 10.15 8.34 -3.40
CA SER A 16 9.46 8.24 -2.11
C SER A 16 8.84 6.86 -1.89
N PHE A 17 8.15 6.34 -2.91
CA PHE A 17 7.58 4.99 -2.88
C PHE A 17 8.66 3.91 -2.74
N LEU A 18 9.77 4.04 -3.47
CA LEU A 18 10.91 3.14 -3.36
C LEU A 18 11.52 3.17 -1.95
N ALA A 19 11.77 4.36 -1.43
CA ALA A 19 12.35 4.53 -0.10
C ALA A 19 11.47 3.94 1.01
N GLN A 20 10.15 4.11 0.90
CA GLN A 20 9.22 3.47 1.82
C GLN A 20 9.26 1.95 1.70
N GLY A 21 9.29 1.41 0.48
CA GLY A 21 9.44 -0.04 0.27
C GLY A 21 10.69 -0.59 0.94
N VAL A 22 11.82 0.08 0.80
CA VAL A 22 13.08 -0.30 1.47
C VAL A 22 12.94 -0.29 2.98
N THR A 23 12.43 0.80 3.57
CA THR A 23 12.34 0.96 5.04
C THR A 23 11.35 -0.03 5.66
N PHE A 24 10.22 -0.28 5.00
CA PHE A 24 9.24 -1.24 5.46
C PHE A 24 9.76 -2.68 5.38
N ALA A 25 10.44 -3.04 4.30
CA ALA A 25 11.05 -4.35 4.14
C ALA A 25 12.13 -4.62 5.19
N PHE A 26 12.96 -3.64 5.51
CA PHE A 26 13.93 -3.77 6.61
C PHE A 26 13.28 -4.09 7.94
N LEU A 27 12.18 -3.41 8.27
CA LEU A 27 11.48 -3.67 9.52
C LEU A 27 10.91 -5.10 9.55
N VAL A 28 10.15 -5.47 8.51
CA VAL A 28 9.40 -6.73 8.48
C VAL A 28 10.34 -7.95 8.39
N THR A 29 11.39 -7.89 7.58
CA THR A 29 12.30 -9.03 7.39
C THR A 29 13.22 -9.27 8.58
N ARG A 30 13.39 -8.29 9.47
CA ARG A 30 14.24 -8.39 10.65
C ARG A 30 13.45 -8.54 11.96
N ILE A 31 12.15 -8.85 11.89
CA ILE A 31 11.30 -9.08 13.08
C ILE A 31 11.91 -10.10 14.04
N PRO A 32 12.40 -11.29 13.61
CA PRO A 32 13.02 -12.24 14.53
C PRO A 32 14.25 -11.64 15.25
N ALA A 33 15.11 -10.95 14.53
CA ALA A 33 16.30 -10.31 15.12
C ALA A 33 15.94 -9.15 16.06
N ILE A 34 14.80 -8.47 15.84
CA ILE A 34 14.25 -7.48 16.78
C ILE A 34 13.75 -8.20 18.04
N GLN A 35 12.98 -9.27 17.86
CA GLN A 35 12.46 -10.08 18.96
C GLN A 35 13.58 -10.57 19.87
N ASP A 36 14.61 -11.21 19.28
CA ASP A 36 15.76 -11.75 20.01
C ASP A 36 16.54 -10.66 20.74
N ARG A 37 16.82 -9.54 20.05
CA ARG A 37 17.60 -8.43 20.60
C ARG A 37 16.99 -7.81 21.85
N TYR A 38 15.66 -7.67 21.86
CA TYR A 38 14.95 -7.00 22.96
C TYR A 38 14.30 -7.99 23.95
N GLY A 39 14.47 -9.29 23.75
CA GLY A 39 13.86 -10.32 24.60
C GLY A 39 12.32 -10.26 24.60
N ILE A 40 11.70 -9.90 23.44
CA ILE A 40 10.24 -9.84 23.33
C ILE A 40 9.69 -11.26 23.33
N SER A 41 8.83 -11.58 24.30
CA SER A 41 8.21 -12.90 24.38
C SER A 41 7.27 -13.17 23.20
N ASP A 42 7.07 -14.44 22.85
CA ASP A 42 6.14 -14.86 21.79
C ASP A 42 4.71 -14.36 22.03
N GLY A 43 4.30 -14.28 23.29
CA GLY A 43 2.98 -13.73 23.65
C GLY A 43 2.85 -12.22 23.46
N LEU A 44 3.95 -11.46 23.51
CA LEU A 44 3.96 -10.02 23.33
C LEU A 44 4.23 -9.61 21.90
N LEU A 45 4.88 -10.44 21.10
CA LEU A 45 5.22 -10.16 19.70
C LEU A 45 4.01 -9.76 18.86
N PRO A 46 2.83 -10.43 18.91
CA PRO A 46 1.65 -10.02 18.16
C PRO A 46 1.18 -8.60 18.48
N VAL A 47 1.36 -8.12 19.70
CA VAL A 47 1.02 -6.74 20.10
C VAL A 47 1.92 -5.74 19.38
N PHE A 48 3.23 -6.00 19.32
CA PHE A 48 4.18 -5.17 18.59
C PHE A 48 3.88 -5.16 17.09
N LEU A 49 3.58 -6.32 16.51
CA LEU A 49 3.26 -6.44 15.08
C LEU A 49 1.94 -5.74 14.72
N ALA A 50 0.93 -5.79 15.58
CA ALA A 50 -0.34 -5.12 15.39
C ALA A 50 -0.27 -3.61 15.64
N ALA A 51 0.63 -3.16 16.54
CA ALA A 51 0.75 -1.75 16.90
C ALA A 51 1.08 -0.86 15.69
N VAL A 52 1.99 -1.29 14.81
CA VAL A 52 2.40 -0.52 13.62
C VAL A 52 1.23 -0.23 12.68
N PRO A 53 0.47 -1.21 12.17
CA PRO A 53 -0.67 -0.93 11.29
C PRO A 53 -1.84 -0.24 12.01
N VAL A 54 -2.07 -0.48 13.29
CA VAL A 54 -3.09 0.25 14.08
C VAL A 54 -2.73 1.73 14.15
N LEU A 55 -1.51 2.06 14.55
CA LEU A 55 -1.05 3.45 14.64
C LEU A 55 -0.99 4.13 13.27
N ALA A 56 -0.64 3.38 12.22
CA ALA A 56 -0.68 3.90 10.86
C ALA A 56 -2.12 4.20 10.40
N GLY A 57 -3.08 3.37 10.75
CA GLY A 57 -4.51 3.64 10.54
C GLY A 57 -4.97 4.92 11.26
N VAL A 58 -4.60 5.08 12.54
CA VAL A 58 -4.88 6.31 13.32
C VAL A 58 -4.24 7.52 12.66
N ALA A 59 -2.97 7.42 12.26
CA ALA A 59 -2.27 8.51 11.59
C ALA A 59 -2.89 8.88 10.23
N SER A 60 -3.45 7.92 9.50
CA SER A 60 -4.18 8.19 8.25
C SER A 60 -5.44 9.04 8.50
N VAL A 61 -6.19 8.75 9.59
CA VAL A 61 -7.35 9.57 10.00
C VAL A 61 -6.91 10.98 10.42
N VAL A 62 -5.80 11.10 11.15
CA VAL A 62 -5.25 12.41 11.54
C VAL A 62 -4.78 13.17 10.31
N THR A 63 -4.15 12.49 9.36
CA THR A 63 -3.66 13.09 8.12
C THR A 63 -4.81 13.67 7.28
N GLU A 64 -6.01 13.05 7.26
CA GLU A 64 -7.20 13.64 6.63
C GLU A 64 -7.47 15.06 7.14
N LYS A 65 -7.36 15.27 8.46
CA LYS A 65 -7.58 16.59 9.08
C LYS A 65 -6.42 17.56 8.82
N VAL A 66 -5.19 17.05 8.82
CA VAL A 66 -3.99 17.85 8.56
C VAL A 66 -3.96 18.40 7.15
N VAL A 67 -4.29 17.56 6.14
CA VAL A 67 -4.26 17.99 4.73
C VAL A 67 -5.35 18.99 4.36
N ALA A 68 -6.34 19.18 5.22
CA ALA A 68 -7.28 20.29 5.08
C ALA A 68 -6.60 21.67 5.23
N ARG A 69 -5.45 21.72 5.91
CA ARG A 69 -4.70 22.97 6.21
C ARG A 69 -3.29 22.96 5.62
N VAL A 70 -2.70 21.79 5.45
CA VAL A 70 -1.31 21.58 5.03
C VAL A 70 -1.29 20.76 3.75
N ARG A 71 -0.46 21.14 2.78
CA ARG A 71 -0.34 20.39 1.52
C ARG A 71 0.20 18.98 1.75
N PRO A 72 -0.31 17.96 1.06
CA PRO A 72 0.19 16.57 1.18
C PRO A 72 1.71 16.46 0.99
N GLY A 73 2.30 17.23 0.07
CA GLY A 73 3.75 17.23 -0.15
C GLY A 73 4.58 17.74 1.04
N VAL A 74 4.01 18.60 1.89
CA VAL A 74 4.67 19.04 3.14
C VAL A 74 4.62 17.92 4.17
N VAL A 75 3.46 17.26 4.31
CA VAL A 75 3.32 16.10 5.21
C VAL A 75 4.29 15.00 4.80
N LEU A 76 4.35 14.66 3.50
CA LEU A 76 5.26 13.65 2.96
C LEU A 76 6.73 13.99 3.24
N ARG A 77 7.12 15.27 3.03
CA ARG A 77 8.50 15.73 3.25
C ARG A 77 8.99 15.49 4.67
N TRP A 78 8.11 15.62 5.66
CA TRP A 78 8.47 15.43 7.06
C TRP A 78 8.24 14.00 7.56
N ALA A 79 7.25 13.30 7.04
CA ALA A 79 6.97 11.91 7.43
C ALA A 79 8.11 10.96 7.03
N GLN A 80 8.70 11.14 5.84
CA GLN A 80 9.78 10.26 5.36
C GLN A 80 11.02 10.24 6.26
N PRO A 81 11.62 11.39 6.64
CA PRO A 81 12.74 11.40 7.59
C PRO A 81 12.39 10.76 8.92
N VAL A 82 11.17 10.99 9.42
CA VAL A 82 10.73 10.41 10.70
C VAL A 82 10.67 8.89 10.62
N VAL A 83 10.14 8.31 9.52
CA VAL A 83 10.14 6.84 9.30
C VAL A 83 11.57 6.29 9.31
N MET A 84 12.50 6.94 8.63
CA MET A 84 13.89 6.49 8.53
C MET A 84 14.64 6.61 9.87
N VAL A 85 14.43 7.71 10.60
CA VAL A 85 15.00 7.91 11.94
C VAL A 85 14.41 6.91 12.94
N ALA A 86 13.10 6.67 12.87
CA ALA A 86 12.44 5.67 13.71
C ALA A 86 12.99 4.25 13.44
N LEU A 87 13.24 3.90 12.17
CA LEU A 87 13.89 2.63 11.83
C LEU A 87 15.30 2.52 12.45
N LEU A 88 16.09 3.60 12.41
CA LEU A 88 17.39 3.62 13.13
C LEU A 88 17.19 3.48 14.64
N GLY A 89 16.15 4.08 15.20
CA GLY A 89 15.77 3.93 16.62
C GLY A 89 15.47 2.47 16.98
N VAL A 90 14.76 1.73 16.12
CA VAL A 90 14.55 0.27 16.29
C VAL A 90 15.88 -0.48 16.32
N GLY A 91 16.86 -0.07 15.51
CA GLY A 91 18.19 -0.71 15.48
C GLY A 91 19.12 -0.28 16.60
N ALA A 92 18.95 0.91 17.19
CA ALA A 92 19.87 1.52 18.16
C ALA A 92 19.50 1.23 19.62
N GLY A 93 18.21 1.00 19.91
CA GLY A 93 17.72 0.79 21.26
C GLY A 93 18.33 -0.41 21.97
N THR A 94 18.27 -0.41 23.30
CA THR A 94 18.74 -1.48 24.18
C THR A 94 17.62 -2.04 25.06
N GLU A 95 16.55 -1.28 25.25
CA GLU A 95 15.44 -1.61 26.12
C GLU A 95 14.12 -1.78 25.35
N VAL A 96 13.20 -2.62 25.86
CA VAL A 96 11.89 -2.89 25.21
C VAL A 96 11.06 -1.62 25.01
N TRP A 97 11.06 -0.69 25.96
CA TRP A 97 10.31 0.55 25.83
C TRP A 97 10.83 1.46 24.70
N GLN A 98 12.15 1.42 24.43
CA GLN A 98 12.75 2.20 23.34
C GLN A 98 12.32 1.66 21.97
N VAL A 99 12.29 0.34 21.79
CA VAL A 99 11.78 -0.25 20.55
C VAL A 99 10.27 -0.03 20.42
N ALA A 100 9.50 -0.11 21.52
CA ALA A 100 8.08 0.21 21.51
C ALA A 100 7.82 1.65 21.05
N LEU A 101 8.58 2.61 21.59
CA LEU A 101 8.50 4.01 21.19
C LEU A 101 8.88 4.20 19.71
N ALA A 102 10.00 3.60 19.28
CA ALA A 102 10.48 3.68 17.90
C ALA A 102 9.46 3.08 16.91
N LEU A 103 8.87 1.93 17.22
CA LEU A 103 7.81 1.30 16.40
C LEU A 103 6.52 2.12 16.42
N GLY A 104 6.18 2.75 17.55
CA GLY A 104 5.06 3.67 17.66
C GLY A 104 5.22 4.89 16.74
N VAL A 105 6.38 5.53 16.79
CA VAL A 105 6.74 6.65 15.91
C VAL A 105 6.77 6.20 14.44
N PHE A 106 7.34 5.04 14.17
CA PHE A 106 7.38 4.45 12.82
C PHE A 106 5.96 4.25 12.28
N GLY A 107 5.06 3.62 13.05
CA GLY A 107 3.68 3.39 12.63
C GLY A 107 2.92 4.67 12.33
N LEU A 108 2.98 5.67 13.24
CA LEU A 108 2.35 6.98 13.01
C LEU A 108 2.91 7.67 11.76
N ALA A 109 4.23 7.66 11.59
CA ALA A 109 4.87 8.30 10.45
C ALA A 109 4.56 7.58 9.14
N VAL A 110 4.51 6.24 9.12
CA VAL A 110 4.13 5.44 7.94
C VAL A 110 2.70 5.74 7.52
N GLY A 111 1.75 5.84 8.44
CA GLY A 111 0.36 6.17 8.09
C GLY A 111 0.22 7.55 7.45
N ALA A 112 0.91 8.55 7.96
CA ALA A 112 0.95 9.89 7.37
C ALA A 112 1.65 9.90 6.00
N LEU A 113 2.74 9.15 5.88
CA LEU A 113 3.51 8.99 4.65
C LEU A 113 2.68 8.31 3.56
N ASP A 114 2.07 7.17 3.85
CA ASP A 114 1.22 6.42 2.91
C ASP A 114 0.07 7.28 2.38
N ALA A 115 -0.67 7.92 3.27
CA ALA A 115 -1.79 8.75 2.88
C ALA A 115 -1.33 9.90 1.97
N SER A 116 -0.28 10.64 2.38
CA SER A 116 0.23 11.78 1.63
C SER A 116 0.79 11.40 0.26
N MET A 117 1.50 10.28 0.21
CA MET A 117 2.14 9.77 -1.00
C MET A 117 1.10 9.35 -2.03
N ASN A 118 0.04 8.65 -1.61
CA ASN A 118 -1.06 8.26 -2.47
C ASN A 118 -1.90 9.47 -2.93
N MET A 119 -2.13 10.47 -2.08
CA MET A 119 -2.76 11.74 -2.46
C MET A 119 -1.96 12.43 -3.57
N MET A 120 -0.65 12.53 -3.40
CA MET A 120 0.23 13.12 -4.42
C MET A 120 0.25 12.32 -5.72
N GLY A 121 0.25 10.98 -5.63
CA GLY A 121 0.16 10.08 -6.78
C GLY A 121 -1.12 10.30 -7.59
N VAL A 122 -2.26 10.37 -6.92
CA VAL A 122 -3.56 10.66 -7.52
C VAL A 122 -3.58 12.05 -8.16
N SER A 123 -3.07 13.07 -7.46
CA SER A 123 -2.99 14.44 -7.96
C SER A 123 -2.11 14.53 -9.22
N LEU A 124 -0.95 13.87 -9.18
CA LEU A 124 -0.02 13.86 -10.31
C LEU A 124 -0.57 13.06 -11.50
N GLN A 125 -1.23 11.92 -11.27
CA GLN A 125 -1.91 11.16 -12.31
C GLN A 125 -2.96 12.00 -13.04
N ARG A 126 -3.72 12.79 -12.27
CA ARG A 126 -4.70 13.73 -12.85
C ARG A 126 -4.03 14.79 -13.73
N ALA A 127 -2.91 15.34 -13.27
CA ALA A 127 -2.15 16.31 -14.06
C ALA A 127 -1.52 15.71 -15.34
N TYR A 128 -1.18 14.41 -15.31
CA TYR A 128 -0.70 13.67 -16.49
C TYR A 128 -1.80 13.30 -17.48
N GLY A 129 -3.07 13.29 -17.07
CA GLY A 129 -4.20 12.84 -17.89
C GLY A 129 -4.16 11.37 -18.31
N ARG A 130 -3.33 10.56 -17.67
CA ARG A 130 -3.18 9.11 -17.97
C ARG A 130 -2.76 8.33 -16.75
N SER A 131 -3.05 7.00 -16.74
CA SER A 131 -2.68 6.12 -15.64
C SER A 131 -1.16 6.08 -15.44
N ILE A 132 -0.71 6.34 -14.21
CA ILE A 132 0.69 6.24 -13.74
C ILE A 132 0.78 5.70 -12.31
N MET A 133 -0.36 5.38 -11.68
CA MET A 133 -0.41 5.00 -10.26
C MET A 133 0.26 3.65 -10.00
N LEU A 134 0.10 2.69 -10.93
CA LEU A 134 0.78 1.40 -10.82
C LEU A 134 2.30 1.55 -10.87
N GLY A 135 2.82 2.49 -11.66
CA GLY A 135 4.26 2.77 -11.71
C GLY A 135 4.85 3.21 -10.36
N PHE A 136 4.10 3.96 -9.55
CA PHE A 136 4.53 4.31 -8.18
C PHE A 136 4.56 3.07 -7.27
N HIS A 137 3.52 2.25 -7.33
CA HIS A 137 3.49 1.00 -6.55
C HIS A 137 4.52 -0.03 -7.04
N ALA A 138 4.92 0.01 -8.33
CA ALA A 138 6.06 -0.76 -8.82
C ALA A 138 7.37 -0.31 -8.17
N ALA A 139 7.59 1.01 -8.04
CA ALA A 139 8.74 1.55 -7.34
C ALA A 139 8.78 1.12 -5.85
N TYR A 140 7.61 1.09 -5.17
CA TYR A 140 7.49 0.52 -3.84
C TYR A 140 7.89 -0.95 -3.78
N SER A 141 7.38 -1.78 -4.70
CA SER A 141 7.72 -3.21 -4.75
C SER A 141 9.21 -3.44 -5.01
N LEU A 142 9.80 -2.64 -5.91
CA LEU A 142 11.25 -2.67 -6.16
C LEU A 142 12.05 -2.30 -4.89
N GLY A 143 11.60 -1.27 -4.19
CA GLY A 143 12.15 -0.87 -2.90
C GLY A 143 12.05 -2.00 -1.87
N GLY A 144 10.90 -2.67 -1.80
CA GLY A 144 10.69 -3.83 -0.92
C GLY A 144 11.67 -4.96 -1.18
N ILE A 145 11.86 -5.33 -2.45
CA ILE A 145 12.84 -6.35 -2.87
C ILE A 145 14.27 -5.91 -2.50
N ALA A 146 14.63 -4.66 -2.80
CA ALA A 146 15.96 -4.13 -2.47
C ALA A 146 16.21 -4.12 -0.96
N GLY A 147 15.24 -3.64 -0.17
CA GLY A 147 15.32 -3.61 1.29
C GLY A 147 15.42 -5.01 1.91
N ALA A 148 14.62 -5.96 1.45
CA ALA A 148 14.69 -7.35 1.89
C ALA A 148 16.04 -8.00 1.55
N SER A 149 16.58 -7.73 0.35
CA SER A 149 17.92 -8.23 -0.06
C SER A 149 19.03 -7.65 0.81
N MET A 150 18.96 -6.35 1.12
CA MET A 150 19.93 -5.71 2.03
C MET A 150 19.79 -6.23 3.46
N ALA A 151 18.57 -6.47 3.94
CA ALA A 151 18.32 -7.07 5.24
C ALA A 151 18.88 -8.50 5.34
N TRP A 152 18.69 -9.30 4.28
CA TRP A 152 19.29 -10.63 4.15
C TRP A 152 20.82 -10.55 4.19
N ALA A 153 21.43 -9.66 3.42
CA ALA A 153 22.87 -9.47 3.42
C ALA A 153 23.39 -9.07 4.83
N GLY A 154 22.69 -8.16 5.51
CA GLY A 154 23.01 -7.80 6.89
C GLY A 154 22.92 -8.98 7.87
N ALA A 155 21.94 -9.87 7.69
CA ALA A 155 21.83 -11.10 8.47
C ALA A 155 22.95 -12.09 8.15
N HIS A 156 23.25 -12.30 6.87
CA HIS A 156 24.29 -13.20 6.39
C HIS A 156 25.69 -12.83 6.93
N TRP A 157 25.97 -11.54 7.00
CA TRP A 157 27.25 -11.03 7.56
C TRP A 157 27.17 -10.74 9.06
N HIS A 158 26.14 -11.21 9.76
CA HIS A 158 25.95 -11.03 11.20
C HIS A 158 26.03 -9.57 11.66
N LEU A 159 25.60 -8.63 10.82
CA LEU A 159 25.56 -7.22 11.17
C LEU A 159 24.46 -6.96 12.20
N SER A 160 24.73 -6.07 13.15
CA SER A 160 23.68 -5.57 14.05
C SER A 160 22.55 -4.89 13.26
N LEU A 161 21.35 -4.79 13.86
CA LEU A 161 20.21 -4.11 13.23
C LEU A 161 20.59 -2.70 12.77
N LEU A 162 21.24 -1.93 13.64
CA LEU A 162 21.68 -0.56 13.34
C LEU A 162 22.68 -0.51 12.17
N ALA A 163 23.67 -1.42 12.16
CA ALA A 163 24.64 -1.49 11.09
C ALA A 163 24.00 -1.87 9.74
N SER A 164 22.98 -2.73 9.77
CA SER A 164 22.23 -3.11 8.57
C SER A 164 21.36 -1.97 8.01
N TYR A 165 20.77 -1.13 8.88
CA TYR A 165 19.87 -0.05 8.46
C TYR A 165 20.59 1.22 8.02
N ARG A 166 21.75 1.53 8.65
CA ARG A 166 22.53 2.77 8.39
C ARG A 166 22.81 3.04 6.91
N PRO A 167 23.36 2.10 6.11
CA PRO A 167 23.74 2.40 4.73
C PRO A 167 22.53 2.87 3.88
N ALA A 168 21.39 2.19 4.03
CA ALA A 168 20.18 2.58 3.31
C ALA A 168 19.68 3.97 3.74
N VAL A 169 19.65 4.24 5.05
CA VAL A 169 19.17 5.54 5.55
C VAL A 169 20.13 6.68 5.15
N VAL A 170 21.44 6.47 5.22
CA VAL A 170 22.45 7.48 4.81
C VAL A 170 22.30 7.84 3.33
N VAL A 171 21.91 6.91 2.48
CA VAL A 171 21.69 7.17 1.04
C VAL A 171 20.30 7.72 0.77
N LEU A 172 19.26 7.09 1.31
CA LEU A 172 17.88 7.43 0.98
C LEU A 172 17.41 8.73 1.63
N LEU A 173 17.83 9.02 2.87
CA LEU A 173 17.39 10.22 3.57
C LEU A 173 17.76 11.52 2.82
N PRO A 174 19.03 11.78 2.44
CA PRO A 174 19.35 12.94 1.64
C PRO A 174 18.69 12.89 0.25
N ALA A 175 18.61 11.70 -0.36
CA ALA A 175 17.98 11.56 -1.69
C ALA A 175 16.51 11.98 -1.68
N VAL A 176 15.71 11.55 -0.69
CA VAL A 176 14.29 11.93 -0.59
C VAL A 176 14.11 13.39 -0.16
N LEU A 177 14.98 13.93 0.69
CA LEU A 177 14.95 15.34 1.08
C LEU A 177 15.26 16.24 -0.11
N ILE A 178 16.28 15.92 -0.90
CA ILE A 178 16.61 16.62 -2.13
C ILE A 178 15.47 16.45 -3.14
N GLY A 179 15.01 15.21 -3.36
CA GLY A 179 13.91 14.89 -4.25
C GLY A 179 12.63 15.65 -3.90
N SER A 180 12.35 15.87 -2.63
CA SER A 180 11.16 16.58 -2.17
C SER A 180 11.01 18.00 -2.70
N ARG A 181 12.09 18.61 -3.20
CA ARG A 181 12.07 19.94 -3.85
C ARG A 181 11.30 19.94 -5.17
N TRP A 182 11.19 18.80 -5.82
CA TRP A 182 10.49 18.62 -7.09
C TRP A 182 9.09 18.03 -6.92
N TYR A 183 8.59 17.88 -5.72
CA TYR A 183 7.22 17.45 -5.52
C TYR A 183 6.26 18.35 -6.31
N ALA A 184 5.51 17.75 -7.21
CA ALA A 184 4.58 18.43 -8.07
C ALA A 184 3.16 18.08 -7.64
N GLU A 185 2.50 19.02 -7.00
CA GLU A 185 1.07 18.94 -6.72
C GLU A 185 0.33 19.51 -7.93
N GLY A 186 -0.62 18.72 -8.47
CA GLY A 186 -1.39 19.09 -9.68
C GLY A 186 -2.43 20.18 -9.45
N ARG A 187 -2.23 21.06 -8.49
CA ARG A 187 -3.13 22.16 -8.19
C ARG A 187 -3.12 23.18 -9.31
N LYS A 188 -4.29 23.47 -9.89
CA LYS A 188 -4.47 24.66 -10.72
C LYS A 188 -4.30 25.91 -9.84
N ALA A 189 -3.74 26.97 -10.41
CA ALA A 189 -3.54 28.25 -9.70
C ALA A 189 -4.84 28.91 -9.19
N GLY A 190 -6.01 28.36 -9.51
CA GLY A 190 -7.33 28.78 -9.02
C GLY A 190 -7.86 28.00 -7.82
N ASP A 191 -7.19 26.91 -7.41
CA ASP A 191 -7.61 26.09 -6.27
C ASP A 191 -7.05 26.58 -4.93
N VAL A 192 -6.66 27.83 -4.84
CA VAL A 192 -6.43 28.50 -3.55
C VAL A 192 -7.82 28.72 -2.96
N VAL A 193 -8.32 27.71 -2.24
CA VAL A 193 -9.46 27.91 -1.35
C VAL A 193 -9.02 28.96 -0.35
N ALA A 194 -9.66 30.14 -0.41
CA ALA A 194 -9.45 31.20 0.54
C ALA A 194 -9.59 30.63 1.98
N PRO A 195 -8.75 31.05 2.93
CA PRO A 195 -8.92 30.67 4.33
C PRO A 195 -10.35 31.06 4.76
N GLY A 196 -11.21 30.06 5.00
CA GLY A 196 -12.62 30.26 5.36
C GLY A 196 -13.64 29.56 4.47
N ARG A 197 -13.29 29.03 3.28
CA ARG A 197 -14.16 28.22 2.40
C ARG A 197 -13.71 26.76 2.25
N ALA A 198 -12.93 26.26 3.16
CA ALA A 198 -12.83 24.83 3.38
C ALA A 198 -14.09 24.35 4.15
N GLN A 199 -15.26 24.62 3.60
CA GLN A 199 -16.35 23.67 3.79
C GLN A 199 -15.81 22.39 3.16
N ALA A 200 -15.39 21.46 4.02
CA ALA A 200 -14.97 20.15 3.66
C ALA A 200 -16.06 19.62 2.71
N ALA A 201 -15.75 19.55 1.42
CA ALA A 201 -16.63 18.88 0.48
C ALA A 201 -16.82 17.50 1.07
N SER A 202 -17.97 17.25 1.69
CA SER A 202 -18.21 16.06 2.45
C SER A 202 -18.15 14.89 1.48
N VAL A 203 -17.14 14.03 1.63
CA VAL A 203 -17.11 12.76 0.92
C VAL A 203 -18.14 11.86 1.61
N PRO A 204 -19.33 11.64 1.05
CA PRO A 204 -20.30 10.75 1.66
C PRO A 204 -19.70 9.35 1.72
N PHE A 205 -19.59 8.82 2.93
CA PHE A 205 -19.00 7.53 3.17
C PHE A 205 -19.69 6.41 2.36
N ARG A 206 -21.01 6.49 2.18
CA ARG A 206 -21.77 5.51 1.38
C ARG A 206 -21.26 5.38 -0.07
N LEU A 207 -20.79 6.47 -0.67
CA LEU A 207 -20.28 6.45 -2.04
C LEU A 207 -18.83 5.95 -2.09
N LEU A 208 -18.05 6.19 -1.04
CA LEU A 208 -16.68 5.70 -0.94
C LEU A 208 -16.63 4.23 -0.48
N LEU A 209 -17.66 3.75 0.24
CA LEU A 209 -17.70 2.42 0.85
C LEU A 209 -17.36 1.27 -0.13
N PRO A 210 -17.85 1.25 -1.38
CA PRO A 210 -17.46 0.21 -2.34
C PRO A 210 -15.94 0.12 -2.55
N LEU A 211 -15.27 1.27 -2.66
CA LEU A 211 -13.81 1.31 -2.81
C LEU A 211 -13.08 0.96 -1.50
N CYS A 212 -13.65 1.33 -0.35
CA CYS A 212 -13.14 0.93 0.96
C CYS A 212 -13.17 -0.60 1.15
N LEU A 213 -14.27 -1.23 0.76
CA LEU A 213 -14.41 -2.70 0.81
C LEU A 213 -13.42 -3.39 -0.13
N VAL A 214 -13.30 -2.90 -1.37
CA VAL A 214 -12.30 -3.42 -2.32
C VAL A 214 -10.89 -3.29 -1.78
N MET A 215 -10.55 -2.17 -1.15
CA MET A 215 -9.25 -1.97 -0.52
C MET A 215 -9.01 -3.01 0.59
N ALA A 216 -9.98 -3.19 1.48
CA ALA A 216 -9.88 -4.17 2.56
C ALA A 216 -9.76 -5.61 2.01
N PHE A 217 -10.54 -5.99 1.00
CA PHE A 217 -10.49 -7.31 0.39
C PHE A 217 -9.12 -7.59 -0.27
N ALA A 218 -8.58 -6.60 -0.98
CA ALA A 218 -7.25 -6.72 -1.58
C ALA A 218 -6.16 -6.94 -0.52
N TYR A 219 -6.23 -6.19 0.59
CA TYR A 219 -5.25 -6.31 1.68
C TYR A 219 -5.46 -7.55 2.56
N ILE A 220 -6.68 -8.08 2.69
CA ILE A 220 -6.90 -9.41 3.25
C ILE A 220 -6.19 -10.46 2.42
N GLY A 221 -6.33 -10.38 1.08
CA GLY A 221 -5.61 -11.28 0.16
C GLY A 221 -4.09 -11.15 0.26
N ASP A 222 -3.57 -9.93 0.25
CA ASP A 222 -2.13 -9.64 0.36
C ASP A 222 -1.55 -10.13 1.70
N SER A 223 -2.23 -9.85 2.81
CA SER A 223 -1.86 -10.31 4.16
C SER A 223 -1.88 -11.84 4.27
N THR A 224 -2.86 -12.49 3.63
CA THR A 224 -2.91 -13.96 3.57
C THR A 224 -1.67 -14.52 2.89
N VAL A 225 -1.29 -14.01 1.72
CA VAL A 225 -0.09 -14.48 1.02
C VAL A 225 1.17 -14.17 1.84
N SER A 226 1.28 -12.95 2.35
CA SER A 226 2.48 -12.49 3.06
C SER A 226 2.77 -13.30 4.32
N ASN A 227 1.74 -13.71 5.07
CA ASN A 227 1.91 -14.34 6.36
C ASN A 227 1.74 -15.87 6.32
N TRP A 228 1.05 -16.40 5.32
CA TRP A 228 0.69 -17.83 5.30
C TRP A 228 1.33 -18.62 4.17
N SER A 229 1.87 -17.98 3.12
CA SER A 229 2.35 -18.70 1.94
C SER A 229 3.46 -19.72 2.25
N ALA A 230 4.41 -19.37 3.10
CA ALA A 230 5.50 -20.26 3.51
C ALA A 230 4.99 -21.46 4.30
N LYS A 231 4.24 -21.19 5.39
CA LYS A 231 3.66 -22.23 6.24
C LYS A 231 2.72 -23.15 5.45
N TYR A 232 1.89 -22.58 4.59
CA TYR A 232 0.97 -23.34 3.74
C TYR A 232 1.71 -24.26 2.78
N LEU A 233 2.78 -23.77 2.15
CA LEU A 233 3.58 -24.60 1.23
C LEU A 233 4.25 -25.76 1.98
N GLN A 234 4.76 -25.52 3.17
CA GLN A 234 5.45 -26.55 3.97
C GLN A 234 4.47 -27.54 4.60
N ASP A 235 3.52 -27.04 5.39
CA ASP A 235 2.69 -27.87 6.27
C ASP A 235 1.50 -28.51 5.54
N VAL A 236 0.97 -27.83 4.50
CA VAL A 236 -0.24 -28.29 3.78
C VAL A 236 0.09 -28.95 2.45
N LEU A 237 1.11 -28.46 1.75
CA LEU A 237 1.48 -28.95 0.42
C LEU A 237 2.73 -29.86 0.45
N GLY A 238 3.32 -30.12 1.62
CA GLY A 238 4.45 -31.03 1.78
C GLY A 238 5.75 -30.53 1.13
N GLY A 239 5.89 -29.21 0.95
CA GLY A 239 7.11 -28.62 0.42
C GLY A 239 8.27 -28.70 1.40
N SER A 240 9.51 -28.74 0.91
CA SER A 240 10.69 -28.65 1.76
C SER A 240 10.79 -27.28 2.43
N GLU A 241 11.48 -27.19 3.55
CA GLU A 241 11.75 -25.91 4.25
C GLU A 241 12.40 -24.88 3.32
N GLN A 242 13.33 -25.33 2.47
CA GLN A 242 13.96 -24.45 1.48
C GLN A 242 12.95 -23.93 0.45
N LEU A 243 12.04 -24.78 -0.04
CA LEU A 243 11.02 -24.37 -1.00
C LEU A 243 9.98 -23.45 -0.37
N ALA A 244 9.70 -23.58 0.92
CA ALA A 244 8.76 -22.73 1.66
C ALA A 244 9.16 -21.25 1.69
N THR A 245 10.44 -20.92 1.49
CA THR A 245 10.91 -19.53 1.43
C THR A 245 10.60 -18.83 0.10
N VAL A 246 10.19 -19.57 -0.92
CA VAL A 246 10.07 -19.07 -2.30
C VAL A 246 8.72 -18.46 -2.65
N PRO A 247 7.55 -18.93 -2.15
CA PRO A 247 6.24 -18.47 -2.62
C PRO A 247 6.00 -16.98 -2.45
N TYR A 248 6.40 -16.42 -1.32
CA TYR A 248 6.29 -14.96 -1.11
C TYR A 248 7.18 -14.17 -2.07
N ASN A 249 8.39 -14.63 -2.36
CA ASN A 249 9.28 -13.99 -3.32
C ASN A 249 8.69 -14.01 -4.72
N VAL A 250 8.15 -15.15 -5.15
CA VAL A 250 7.46 -15.29 -6.45
C VAL A 250 6.27 -14.32 -6.52
N TYR A 251 5.46 -14.27 -5.47
CA TYR A 251 4.36 -13.30 -5.34
C TYR A 251 4.84 -11.85 -5.47
N MET A 252 5.92 -11.47 -4.79
CA MET A 252 6.46 -10.11 -4.84
C MET A 252 7.02 -9.76 -6.21
N VAL A 253 7.74 -10.69 -6.85
CA VAL A 253 8.29 -10.48 -8.21
C VAL A 253 7.17 -10.32 -9.23
N THR A 254 6.16 -11.20 -9.20
CA THR A 254 5.03 -11.12 -10.12
C THR A 254 4.15 -9.90 -9.87
N THR A 255 4.00 -9.46 -8.62
CA THR A 255 3.39 -8.18 -8.25
C THR A 255 4.16 -7.01 -8.84
N LEU A 256 5.50 -7.00 -8.75
CA LEU A 256 6.33 -5.96 -9.35
C LEU A 256 6.15 -5.92 -10.88
N LEU A 257 6.24 -7.06 -11.54
CA LEU A 257 6.06 -7.15 -12.99
C LEU A 257 4.67 -6.69 -13.44
N GLY A 258 3.63 -7.15 -12.76
CA GLY A 258 2.26 -6.73 -13.03
C GLY A 258 2.05 -5.22 -12.85
N ARG A 259 2.63 -4.62 -11.80
CA ARG A 259 2.60 -3.17 -11.56
C ARG A 259 3.39 -2.38 -12.61
N ALA A 260 4.53 -2.90 -13.05
CA ALA A 260 5.36 -2.23 -14.05
C ALA A 260 4.66 -2.07 -15.41
N VAL A 261 3.87 -3.08 -15.82
CA VAL A 261 3.15 -3.07 -17.09
C VAL A 261 1.67 -2.69 -16.97
N GLY A 262 1.12 -2.73 -15.76
CA GLY A 262 -0.33 -2.60 -15.52
C GLY A 262 -0.91 -1.26 -15.96
N ASP A 263 -0.15 -0.15 -15.86
CA ASP A 263 -0.60 1.15 -16.38
C ASP A 263 -0.84 1.14 -17.89
N LEU A 264 -0.11 0.33 -18.66
CA LEU A 264 -0.35 0.14 -20.10
C LEU A 264 -1.68 -0.60 -20.32
N GLY A 265 -1.96 -1.62 -19.50
CA GLY A 265 -3.24 -2.33 -19.51
C GLY A 265 -4.42 -1.40 -19.22
N VAL A 266 -4.28 -0.55 -18.19
CA VAL A 266 -5.32 0.43 -17.83
C VAL A 266 -5.57 1.44 -18.95
N ARG A 267 -4.52 1.91 -19.62
CA ARG A 267 -4.64 2.82 -20.76
C ARG A 267 -5.33 2.20 -21.97
N ARG A 268 -5.12 0.90 -22.20
CA ARG A 268 -5.66 0.18 -23.36
C ARG A 268 -7.08 -0.33 -23.12
N PHE A 269 -7.36 -0.89 -21.94
CA PHE A 269 -8.61 -1.61 -21.65
C PHE A 269 -9.51 -0.89 -20.65
N GLY A 270 -9.01 0.17 -20.00
CA GLY A 270 -9.70 0.88 -18.94
C GLY A 270 -9.56 0.23 -17.56
N ALA A 271 -9.78 1.01 -16.50
CA ALA A 271 -9.60 0.58 -15.12
C ALA A 271 -10.56 -0.56 -14.72
N VAL A 272 -11.81 -0.48 -15.18
CA VAL A 272 -12.85 -1.49 -14.86
C VAL A 272 -12.45 -2.87 -15.37
N ALA A 273 -12.00 -2.98 -16.62
CA ALA A 273 -11.61 -4.25 -17.22
C ALA A 273 -10.36 -4.83 -16.53
N VAL A 274 -9.38 -3.98 -16.24
CA VAL A 274 -8.13 -4.41 -15.59
C VAL A 274 -8.39 -4.87 -14.14
N VAL A 275 -9.23 -4.17 -13.38
CA VAL A 275 -9.58 -4.59 -12.02
C VAL A 275 -10.40 -5.89 -12.04
N ARG A 276 -11.37 -6.02 -12.97
CA ARG A 276 -12.10 -7.29 -13.13
C ARG A 276 -11.17 -8.45 -13.47
N GLY A 277 -10.32 -8.28 -14.47
CA GLY A 277 -9.34 -9.30 -14.86
C GLY A 277 -8.39 -9.67 -13.73
N GLY A 278 -7.87 -8.67 -12.99
CA GLY A 278 -7.03 -8.88 -11.83
C GLY A 278 -7.74 -9.61 -10.70
N SER A 279 -8.99 -9.26 -10.40
CA SER A 279 -9.79 -9.92 -9.36
C SER A 279 -10.10 -11.39 -9.71
N VAL A 280 -10.47 -11.67 -10.96
CA VAL A 280 -10.69 -13.05 -11.43
C VAL A 280 -9.38 -13.84 -11.37
N LEU A 281 -8.27 -13.26 -11.84
CA LEU A 281 -6.98 -13.94 -11.82
C LEU A 281 -6.52 -14.24 -10.38
N ALA A 282 -6.69 -13.31 -9.46
CA ALA A 282 -6.39 -13.51 -8.04
C ALA A 282 -7.29 -14.59 -7.42
N ALA A 283 -8.58 -14.59 -7.73
CA ALA A 283 -9.49 -15.62 -7.25
C ALA A 283 -9.12 -17.00 -7.79
N VAL A 284 -8.77 -17.12 -9.07
CA VAL A 284 -8.21 -18.35 -9.65
C VAL A 284 -6.94 -18.77 -8.92
N GLY A 285 -6.05 -17.81 -8.61
CA GLY A 285 -4.83 -18.06 -7.83
C GLY A 285 -5.14 -18.66 -6.45
N PHE A 286 -6.06 -18.10 -5.69
CA PHE A 286 -6.52 -18.67 -4.40
C PHE A 286 -7.16 -20.04 -4.56
N GLY A 287 -7.99 -20.22 -5.61
CA GLY A 287 -8.61 -21.52 -5.94
C GLY A 287 -7.54 -22.58 -6.23
N VAL A 288 -6.54 -22.26 -7.04
CA VAL A 288 -5.40 -23.16 -7.33
C VAL A 288 -4.65 -23.52 -6.06
N VAL A 289 -4.36 -22.53 -5.18
CA VAL A 289 -3.71 -22.79 -3.89
C VAL A 289 -4.56 -23.75 -3.03
N ALA A 290 -5.87 -23.52 -2.93
CA ALA A 290 -6.78 -24.31 -2.11
C ALA A 290 -6.84 -25.80 -2.54
N VAL A 291 -6.84 -26.06 -3.86
CA VAL A 291 -6.94 -27.42 -4.40
C VAL A 291 -5.59 -28.02 -4.80
N ALA A 292 -4.48 -27.31 -4.58
CA ALA A 292 -3.15 -27.71 -4.99
C ALA A 292 -2.81 -29.13 -4.50
N PRO A 293 -2.44 -30.07 -5.39
CA PRO A 293 -2.03 -31.41 -4.97
C PRO A 293 -0.59 -31.45 -4.42
N GLY A 294 0.19 -30.39 -4.58
CA GLY A 294 1.56 -30.29 -4.11
C GLY A 294 2.15 -28.89 -4.29
N ALA A 295 3.40 -28.73 -3.85
CA ALA A 295 4.08 -27.44 -3.72
C ALA A 295 4.15 -26.61 -5.02
N TRP A 296 4.41 -27.25 -6.16
CA TRP A 296 4.53 -26.55 -7.45
C TRP A 296 3.20 -25.96 -7.94
N TRP A 297 2.07 -26.63 -7.68
CA TRP A 297 0.74 -26.08 -7.95
C TRP A 297 0.43 -24.90 -7.02
N GLY A 298 0.83 -25.00 -5.74
CA GLY A 298 0.77 -23.87 -4.82
C GLY A 298 1.58 -22.68 -5.33
N MET A 299 2.79 -22.93 -5.83
CA MET A 299 3.65 -21.89 -6.41
C MET A 299 3.00 -21.21 -7.63
N LEU A 300 2.36 -21.98 -8.51
CA LEU A 300 1.57 -21.42 -9.62
C LEU A 300 0.46 -20.53 -9.10
N GLY A 301 -0.26 -20.97 -8.05
CA GLY A 301 -1.31 -20.17 -7.43
C GLY A 301 -0.77 -18.84 -6.87
N PHE A 302 0.35 -18.84 -6.18
CA PHE A 302 0.99 -17.61 -5.67
C PHE A 302 1.49 -16.69 -6.79
N THR A 303 1.94 -17.24 -7.91
CA THR A 303 2.26 -16.49 -9.14
C THR A 303 1.03 -15.75 -9.67
N LEU A 304 -0.09 -16.45 -9.81
CA LEU A 304 -1.36 -15.87 -10.28
C LEU A 304 -1.88 -14.79 -9.32
N LEU A 305 -1.72 -15.01 -8.00
CA LEU A 305 -2.08 -14.03 -6.97
C LEU A 305 -1.30 -12.73 -7.11
N GLY A 306 0.02 -12.81 -7.33
CA GLY A 306 0.84 -11.61 -7.53
C GLY A 306 0.41 -10.81 -8.77
N LEU A 307 0.15 -11.50 -9.88
CA LEU A 307 -0.34 -10.85 -11.11
C LEU A 307 -1.76 -10.30 -10.97
N GLY A 308 -2.62 -10.94 -10.18
CA GLY A 308 -4.01 -10.53 -10.01
C GLY A 308 -4.20 -9.38 -9.02
N LEU A 309 -3.64 -9.51 -7.80
CA LEU A 309 -3.82 -8.50 -6.75
C LEU A 309 -3.09 -7.18 -7.03
N CYS A 310 -2.01 -7.22 -7.82
CA CYS A 310 -1.11 -6.07 -8.06
C CYS A 310 -1.82 -4.81 -8.57
N VAL A 311 -2.92 -4.95 -9.30
CA VAL A 311 -3.63 -3.83 -9.94
C VAL A 311 -4.72 -3.21 -9.07
N ILE A 312 -5.25 -3.95 -8.09
CA ILE A 312 -6.46 -3.56 -7.35
C ILE A 312 -6.20 -2.31 -6.51
N VAL A 313 -5.20 -2.34 -5.65
CA VAL A 313 -4.89 -1.24 -4.72
C VAL A 313 -4.57 0.07 -5.43
N PRO A 314 -3.63 0.14 -6.40
CA PRO A 314 -3.32 1.38 -7.11
C PRO A 314 -4.53 1.95 -7.86
N GLN A 315 -5.37 1.08 -8.46
CA GLN A 315 -6.56 1.52 -9.15
C GLN A 315 -7.66 1.99 -8.21
N THR A 316 -7.73 1.45 -6.98
CA THR A 316 -8.68 1.90 -5.97
C THR A 316 -8.38 3.34 -5.54
N PHE A 317 -7.13 3.69 -5.28
CA PHE A 317 -6.73 5.08 -5.03
C PHE A 317 -7.03 5.99 -6.23
N ALA A 318 -6.69 5.55 -7.43
CA ALA A 318 -6.97 6.31 -8.65
C ALA A 318 -8.48 6.53 -8.87
N ALA A 319 -9.31 5.53 -8.57
CA ALA A 319 -10.77 5.63 -8.69
C ALA A 319 -11.35 6.64 -7.68
N ALA A 320 -10.90 6.62 -6.42
CA ALA A 320 -11.31 7.59 -5.43
C ALA A 320 -10.98 9.03 -5.85
N GLY A 321 -9.78 9.23 -6.39
CA GLY A 321 -9.38 10.54 -6.91
C GLY A 321 -10.23 11.03 -8.09
N ARG A 322 -10.71 10.13 -8.94
CA ARG A 322 -11.64 10.47 -10.05
C ARG A 322 -13.04 10.75 -9.53
N MET A 323 -13.53 9.94 -8.61
CA MET A 323 -14.88 10.04 -8.06
C MET A 323 -15.09 11.33 -7.25
N PHE A 324 -14.06 11.82 -6.58
CA PHE A 324 -14.10 12.99 -5.70
C PHE A 324 -13.04 14.05 -6.06
N PRO A 325 -13.12 14.69 -7.24
CA PRO A 325 -12.05 15.57 -7.72
C PRO A 325 -11.80 16.79 -6.82
N GLY A 326 -12.84 17.29 -6.11
CA GLY A 326 -12.74 18.41 -5.15
C GLY A 326 -12.32 17.99 -3.73
N ALA A 327 -12.36 16.70 -3.41
CA ALA A 327 -12.09 16.15 -2.08
C ALA A 327 -11.24 14.86 -2.16
N SER A 328 -10.39 14.74 -3.17
CA SER A 328 -9.59 13.53 -3.43
C SER A 328 -8.67 13.18 -2.27
N ASP A 329 -8.10 14.18 -1.58
CA ASP A 329 -7.18 13.95 -0.47
C ASP A 329 -7.91 13.31 0.72
N VAL A 330 -9.13 13.77 1.01
CA VAL A 330 -10.00 13.17 2.04
C VAL A 330 -10.38 11.73 1.67
N ALA A 331 -10.76 11.49 0.42
CA ALA A 331 -11.13 10.15 -0.05
C ALA A 331 -9.95 9.17 0.02
N VAL A 332 -8.76 9.60 -0.39
CA VAL A 332 -7.53 8.81 -0.33
C VAL A 332 -7.13 8.50 1.12
N ALA A 333 -7.20 9.48 2.03
CA ALA A 333 -6.90 9.25 3.45
C ALA A 333 -7.82 8.21 4.07
N ARG A 334 -9.13 8.28 3.79
CA ARG A 334 -10.12 7.31 4.28
C ARG A 334 -9.87 5.92 3.71
N LEU A 335 -9.57 5.80 2.41
CA LEU A 335 -9.20 4.53 1.81
C LEU A 335 -7.97 3.92 2.47
N ASN A 336 -6.98 4.75 2.82
CA ASN A 336 -5.76 4.27 3.45
C ASN A 336 -5.99 3.61 4.81
N VAL A 337 -7.05 3.98 5.54
CA VAL A 337 -7.47 3.29 6.77
C VAL A 337 -7.87 1.83 6.47
N PHE A 338 -8.60 1.60 5.38
CA PHE A 338 -9.07 0.27 4.98
C PHE A 338 -7.96 -0.66 4.49
N ASN A 339 -6.86 -0.11 4.01
CA ASN A 339 -5.61 -0.82 3.80
C ASN A 339 -5.16 -1.52 5.10
N TYR A 340 -5.01 -0.74 6.19
CA TYR A 340 -4.57 -1.27 7.47
C TYR A 340 -5.59 -2.21 8.11
N VAL A 341 -6.89 -1.92 7.99
CA VAL A 341 -7.96 -2.82 8.44
C VAL A 341 -7.86 -4.17 7.72
N GLY A 342 -7.71 -4.18 6.38
CA GLY A 342 -7.57 -5.40 5.61
C GLY A 342 -6.34 -6.21 6.01
N PHE A 343 -5.20 -5.54 6.17
CA PHE A 343 -3.96 -6.18 6.58
C PHE A 343 -4.05 -6.82 7.97
N LEU A 344 -4.64 -6.11 8.95
CA LEU A 344 -4.82 -6.59 10.32
C LEU A 344 -5.80 -7.77 10.41
N VAL A 345 -6.85 -7.75 9.61
CA VAL A 345 -7.89 -8.79 9.65
C VAL A 345 -7.46 -10.06 8.90
N GLY A 346 -6.74 -9.92 7.80
CA GLY A 346 -6.50 -11.01 6.86
C GLY A 346 -5.74 -12.18 7.48
N SER A 347 -4.63 -11.94 8.15
CA SER A 347 -3.81 -13.01 8.72
C SER A 347 -4.50 -13.74 9.89
N PRO A 348 -5.08 -13.08 10.91
CA PRO A 348 -5.83 -13.76 11.96
C PRO A 348 -7.07 -14.50 11.45
N LEU A 349 -7.75 -13.95 10.44
CA LEU A 349 -8.93 -14.58 9.85
C LEU A 349 -8.57 -15.95 9.23
N VAL A 350 -7.52 -15.99 8.41
CA VAL A 350 -7.06 -17.24 7.78
C VAL A 350 -6.52 -18.21 8.82
N GLY A 351 -5.80 -17.75 9.85
CA GLY A 351 -5.33 -18.58 10.95
C GLY A 351 -6.47 -19.26 11.70
N ALA A 352 -7.42 -18.45 12.18
CA ALA A 352 -8.56 -18.97 12.94
C ALA A 352 -9.42 -19.96 12.13
N LEU A 353 -9.64 -19.69 10.85
CA LEU A 353 -10.38 -20.60 9.96
C LEU A 353 -9.56 -21.85 9.62
N GLY A 354 -8.24 -21.72 9.49
CA GLY A 354 -7.34 -22.84 9.25
C GLY A 354 -7.35 -23.84 10.41
N ASP A 355 -7.28 -23.33 11.64
CA ASP A 355 -7.31 -24.13 12.85
C ASP A 355 -8.70 -24.74 13.11
N ALA A 356 -9.79 -23.97 12.86
CA ALA A 356 -11.15 -24.41 13.12
C ALA A 356 -11.71 -25.39 12.07
N TRP A 357 -11.22 -25.30 10.82
CA TRP A 357 -11.76 -26.09 9.72
C TRP A 357 -10.65 -26.75 8.90
N SER A 358 -9.97 -26.00 8.04
CA SER A 358 -8.79 -26.44 7.30
C SER A 358 -8.08 -25.25 6.65
N TYR A 359 -6.77 -25.31 6.54
CA TYR A 359 -6.02 -24.25 5.82
C TYR A 359 -6.37 -24.19 4.33
N ARG A 360 -6.73 -25.31 3.69
CA ARG A 360 -7.22 -25.34 2.32
C ARG A 360 -8.56 -24.58 2.19
N GLY A 361 -9.49 -24.85 3.09
CA GLY A 361 -10.76 -24.16 3.15
C GLY A 361 -10.61 -22.68 3.50
N ALA A 362 -9.68 -22.34 4.40
CA ALA A 362 -9.40 -20.94 4.77
C ALA A 362 -8.97 -20.08 3.58
N MET A 363 -8.29 -20.64 2.55
CA MET A 363 -7.93 -19.92 1.32
C MET A 363 -9.14 -19.54 0.45
N LEU A 364 -10.29 -20.20 0.63
CA LEU A 364 -11.51 -19.84 -0.10
C LEU A 364 -12.12 -18.52 0.38
N VAL A 365 -11.83 -18.10 1.60
CA VAL A 365 -12.37 -16.84 2.14
C VAL A 365 -11.80 -15.63 1.41
N PRO A 366 -10.47 -15.41 1.34
CA PRO A 366 -9.91 -14.33 0.54
C PRO A 366 -10.28 -14.46 -0.95
N MET A 367 -10.44 -15.68 -1.49
CA MET A 367 -10.93 -15.90 -2.85
C MET A 367 -12.31 -15.27 -3.06
N VAL A 368 -13.26 -15.55 -2.16
CA VAL A 368 -14.63 -15.00 -2.25
C VAL A 368 -14.61 -13.48 -2.08
N LEU A 369 -13.82 -12.96 -1.14
CA LEU A 369 -13.71 -11.52 -0.92
C LEU A 369 -13.13 -10.79 -2.13
N VAL A 370 -12.10 -11.35 -2.77
CA VAL A 370 -11.53 -10.77 -4.00
C VAL A 370 -12.52 -10.87 -5.16
N LEU A 371 -13.28 -11.97 -5.29
CA LEU A 371 -14.39 -12.07 -6.26
C LEU A 371 -15.47 -11.03 -5.99
N ALA A 372 -15.79 -10.75 -4.72
CA ALA A 372 -16.77 -9.71 -4.37
C ALA A 372 -16.38 -8.32 -4.89
N THR A 373 -15.08 -8.07 -5.20
CA THR A 373 -14.63 -6.86 -5.91
C THR A 373 -15.34 -6.67 -7.24
N LEU A 374 -15.77 -7.74 -7.91
CA LEU A 374 -16.49 -7.66 -9.19
C LEU A 374 -17.84 -6.93 -9.04
N LEU A 375 -18.50 -7.04 -7.89
CA LEU A 375 -19.75 -6.35 -7.58
C LEU A 375 -19.55 -4.82 -7.59
N TYR A 376 -18.36 -4.38 -7.16
CA TYR A 376 -17.98 -2.98 -7.05
C TYR A 376 -17.17 -2.46 -8.24
N ALA A 377 -16.88 -3.31 -9.22
CA ALA A 377 -15.98 -2.97 -10.33
C ALA A 377 -16.44 -1.75 -11.15
N ARG A 378 -17.75 -1.47 -11.20
CA ARG A 378 -18.29 -0.28 -11.87
C ARG A 378 -17.83 1.03 -11.23
N SER A 379 -17.50 1.03 -9.93
CA SER A 379 -16.99 2.22 -9.23
C SER A 379 -15.64 2.70 -9.77
N PHE A 380 -14.90 1.84 -10.47
CA PHE A 380 -13.63 2.20 -11.11
C PHE A 380 -13.79 2.98 -12.42
N GLY A 381 -14.98 2.98 -13.02
CA GLY A 381 -15.32 3.74 -14.21
C GLY A 381 -16.30 4.89 -13.94
N ALA A 382 -16.64 5.15 -12.68
CA ALA A 382 -17.64 6.15 -12.31
C ALA A 382 -17.20 7.55 -12.70
N GLU A 383 -18.15 8.33 -13.24
CA GLU A 383 -17.98 9.77 -13.43
C GLU A 383 -17.85 10.46 -12.07
N PRO A 384 -17.25 11.69 -12.03
CA PRO A 384 -17.17 12.47 -10.81
C PRO A 384 -18.54 12.62 -10.16
N ALA A 385 -18.65 12.26 -8.88
CA ALA A 385 -19.87 12.44 -8.12
C ALA A 385 -20.20 13.94 -8.05
N ARG A 386 -21.39 14.32 -8.49
CA ARG A 386 -21.88 15.70 -8.38
C ARG A 386 -22.32 15.92 -6.92
N TYR A 387 -21.55 16.70 -6.20
CA TYR A 387 -21.85 17.10 -4.83
C TYR A 387 -22.38 18.53 -4.78
N GLY A 388 -23.39 18.70 -3.94
CA GLY A 388 -24.02 19.97 -3.64
C GLY A 388 -25.07 20.34 -4.68
N GLY A 389 -26.35 20.29 -4.27
CA GLY A 389 -27.46 20.84 -5.01
C GLY A 389 -27.40 22.38 -5.11
N GLY A 390 -26.40 22.88 -5.78
CA GLY A 390 -26.33 24.24 -6.28
C GLY A 390 -26.65 24.18 -7.76
N HIS A 391 -27.76 24.81 -8.15
CA HIS A 391 -28.13 24.99 -9.53
C HIS A 391 -27.10 25.82 -10.30
N GLU A 392 -26.00 25.22 -10.74
CA GLU A 392 -25.28 25.75 -11.89
C GLU A 392 -25.80 25.04 -13.15
N ARG A 393 -26.89 25.60 -13.68
CA ARG A 393 -27.20 25.43 -15.10
C ARG A 393 -25.94 25.82 -15.88
N ALA A 394 -25.38 24.86 -16.62
CA ALA A 394 -24.45 25.20 -17.68
C ALA A 394 -25.16 26.23 -18.55
N ARG A 395 -24.73 27.49 -18.51
CA ARG A 395 -25.04 28.47 -19.56
C ARG A 395 -24.41 27.90 -20.80
N ALA A 396 -25.23 27.43 -21.71
CA ALA A 396 -24.83 27.28 -23.09
C ALA A 396 -24.23 28.63 -23.52
N ALA A 397 -23.01 28.62 -23.99
CA ALA A 397 -22.43 29.76 -24.63
C ALA A 397 -23.27 29.95 -25.93
N ASP A 398 -24.10 30.97 -25.96
CA ASP A 398 -24.65 31.50 -27.19
C ASP A 398 -23.48 31.99 -28.04
N VAL A 399 -23.24 31.28 -29.11
CA VAL A 399 -22.41 31.75 -30.22
C VAL A 399 -23.30 32.67 -31.04
N GLY A 400 -23.09 33.98 -30.92
CA GLY A 400 -23.48 34.96 -31.88
C GLY A 400 -22.28 35.38 -32.71
#